data_0cb04f526041dc3c309eecf27b84bd56
#
_entry.id   0cb04f526041dc3c309eecf27b84bd56
#
_cell.length_a   1.000
_cell.length_b   1.000
_cell.length_c   1.000
_cell.angle_alpha   90.00
_cell.angle_beta   90.00
_cell.angle_gamma   90.00
#
_symmetry.space_group_name_H-M   'P 1'
#
loop_
_entity.id
_entity.type
_entity.pdbx_description
1 polymer ?
#
loop_
_entity_poly.entity_id
_entity_poly.type
_entity_poly.pdbx_seq_one_letter_code
_entity_poly.pdbx_strand_id
1 'polypeptide(L)'
;MIQIDKSLIDSLFEKAKENPRLRQNYDMRTSNEDHSQQMLNALLPGTEVPIHRHPNSVENVLLLTGRMDEVLYEEVVDYTEDGDSRLIDVARKVALREVKRIHLCPTDGKFGCQVPKGMWHTVEVIEPSVIF
;
A
#
# COMPACT_ATOMS: atom_id res chain seq x y z
N MET A 1 -5.44 16.63 -22.33
CA MET A 1 -5.10 16.98 -20.92
C MET A 1 -6.01 16.23 -19.97
N ILE A 2 -5.43 15.58 -18.97
CA ILE A 2 -6.20 14.88 -17.93
C ILE A 2 -6.43 15.86 -16.77
N GLN A 3 -7.69 15.94 -16.31
CA GLN A 3 -8.03 16.69 -15.12
C GLN A 3 -8.41 15.72 -14.01
N ILE A 4 -7.81 15.88 -12.84
CA ILE A 4 -8.16 15.08 -11.65
C ILE A 4 -9.22 15.86 -10.89
N ASP A 5 -10.48 15.51 -11.14
CA ASP A 5 -11.64 16.16 -10.56
C ASP A 5 -12.60 15.11 -9.96
N LYS A 6 -13.68 15.60 -9.37
CA LYS A 6 -14.66 14.72 -8.72
C LYS A 6 -15.26 13.72 -9.71
N SER A 7 -15.49 14.11 -10.96
CA SER A 7 -16.05 13.23 -12.00
C SER A 7 -15.14 12.05 -12.29
N LEU A 8 -13.83 12.29 -12.43
CA LEU A 8 -12.84 11.23 -12.61
C LEU A 8 -12.80 10.30 -11.40
N ILE A 9 -12.73 10.87 -10.21
CA ILE A 9 -12.67 10.09 -8.96
C ILE A 9 -13.91 9.22 -8.79
N ASP A 10 -15.09 9.77 -9.01
CA ASP A 10 -16.35 9.01 -8.91
C ASP A 10 -16.39 7.86 -9.93
N SER A 11 -15.90 8.09 -11.14
CA SER A 11 -15.83 7.04 -12.18
C SER A 11 -14.88 5.90 -11.78
N LEU A 12 -13.78 6.22 -11.12
CA LEU A 12 -12.83 5.21 -10.62
C LEU A 12 -13.43 4.39 -9.49
N PHE A 13 -14.19 5.01 -8.59
CA PHE A 13 -14.88 4.28 -7.53
C PHE A 13 -15.95 3.34 -8.10
N GLU A 14 -16.71 3.76 -9.12
CA GLU A 14 -17.68 2.88 -9.78
C GLU A 14 -17.00 1.65 -10.38
N LYS A 15 -15.88 1.83 -11.07
CA LYS A 15 -15.11 0.72 -11.62
C LYS A 15 -14.52 -0.18 -10.51
N ALA A 16 -14.05 0.40 -9.42
CA ALA A 16 -13.53 -0.34 -8.28
C ALA A 16 -14.61 -1.24 -7.64
N LYS A 17 -15.87 -0.77 -7.56
CA LYS A 17 -16.98 -1.58 -7.05
C LYS A 17 -17.22 -2.83 -7.88
N GLU A 18 -17.04 -2.75 -9.18
CA GLU A 18 -17.24 -3.87 -10.11
C GLU A 18 -16.03 -4.81 -10.15
N ASN A 19 -14.88 -4.38 -9.63
CA ASN A 19 -13.67 -5.17 -9.60
C ASN A 19 -13.71 -6.12 -8.38
N PRO A 20 -13.45 -7.44 -8.57
CA PRO A 20 -13.40 -8.38 -7.44
C PRO A 20 -12.38 -8.00 -6.36
N ARG A 21 -11.32 -7.27 -6.71
CA ARG A 21 -10.31 -6.79 -5.77
C ARG A 21 -10.70 -5.50 -5.07
N LEU A 22 -11.83 -4.88 -5.42
CA LEU A 22 -12.31 -3.61 -4.86
C LEU A 22 -11.30 -2.47 -5.03
N ARG A 23 -10.62 -2.43 -6.16
CA ARG A 23 -9.66 -1.40 -6.51
C ARG A 23 -9.59 -1.21 -8.03
N GLN A 24 -9.20 0.01 -8.44
CA GLN A 24 -9.06 0.37 -9.85
C GLN A 24 -7.88 1.31 -10.04
N ASN A 25 -6.96 0.90 -10.89
CA ASN A 25 -5.84 1.74 -11.31
C ASN A 25 -6.25 2.65 -12.46
N TYR A 26 -5.67 3.83 -12.51
CA TYR A 26 -5.79 4.74 -13.63
C TYR A 26 -4.39 5.23 -14.01
N ASP A 27 -3.89 4.74 -15.14
CA ASP A 27 -2.58 5.09 -15.66
C ASP A 27 -2.69 6.39 -16.47
N MET A 28 -1.99 7.44 -16.00
CA MET A 28 -2.00 8.75 -16.65
C MET A 28 -0.83 8.95 -17.60
N ARG A 29 0.01 7.94 -17.80
CA ARG A 29 1.10 8.04 -18.75
C ARG A 29 0.56 8.20 -20.17
N THR A 30 1.25 9.01 -20.97
CA THR A 30 0.83 9.30 -22.34
C THR A 30 1.28 8.26 -23.34
N SER A 31 2.28 7.44 -23.00
CA SER A 31 2.77 6.35 -23.85
C SER A 31 3.47 5.27 -23.01
N ASN A 32 3.65 4.08 -23.61
CA ASN A 32 4.41 3.00 -22.99
C ASN A 32 5.91 3.30 -22.84
N GLU A 33 6.40 4.33 -23.54
CA GLU A 33 7.80 4.78 -23.45
C GLU A 33 8.03 5.75 -22.28
N ASP A 34 6.95 6.27 -21.70
CA ASP A 34 7.04 7.08 -20.50
C ASP A 34 7.27 6.19 -19.29
N HIS A 35 8.49 6.25 -18.72
CA HIS A 35 8.89 5.45 -17.57
C HIS A 35 8.51 6.09 -16.23
N SER A 36 7.87 7.25 -16.23
CA SER A 36 7.40 7.87 -14.99
C SER A 36 6.24 7.10 -14.40
N GLN A 37 6.17 7.07 -13.08
CA GLN A 37 5.05 6.48 -12.34
C GLN A 37 3.98 7.54 -12.16
N GLN A 38 2.98 7.54 -13.04
CA GLN A 38 1.85 8.48 -13.01
C GLN A 38 0.54 7.69 -12.93
N MET A 39 0.22 7.22 -11.74
CA MET A 39 -0.91 6.33 -11.55
C MET A 39 -1.76 6.77 -10.36
N LEU A 40 -3.06 6.85 -10.58
CA LEU A 40 -4.04 6.93 -9.51
C LEU A 40 -4.52 5.52 -9.16
N ASN A 41 -4.72 5.25 -7.88
CA ASN A 41 -5.31 4.01 -7.41
C ASN A 41 -6.54 4.33 -6.56
N ALA A 42 -7.70 3.92 -7.04
CA ALA A 42 -8.92 3.95 -6.26
C ALA A 42 -9.04 2.66 -5.46
N LEU A 43 -9.24 2.80 -4.15
CA LEU A 43 -9.28 1.71 -3.20
C LEU A 43 -10.56 1.80 -2.39
N LEU A 44 -11.29 0.69 -2.29
CA LEU A 44 -12.51 0.62 -1.49
C LEU A 44 -12.25 -0.16 -0.18
N PRO A 45 -13.04 0.10 0.87
CA PRO A 45 -13.01 -0.72 2.08
C PRO A 45 -13.25 -2.19 1.73
N GLY A 46 -12.45 -3.07 2.33
CA GLY A 46 -12.47 -4.51 2.05
C GLY A 46 -11.44 -4.95 1.01
N THR A 47 -10.79 -4.03 0.28
CA THR A 47 -9.68 -4.41 -0.58
C THR A 47 -8.52 -4.96 0.25
N GLU A 48 -7.95 -6.06 -0.23
CA GLU A 48 -6.79 -6.69 0.40
C GLU A 48 -5.53 -6.35 -0.38
N VAL A 49 -4.66 -5.56 0.23
CA VAL A 49 -3.35 -5.25 -0.33
C VAL A 49 -2.32 -6.12 0.37
N PRO A 50 -1.61 -7.00 -0.35
CA PRO A 50 -0.59 -7.84 0.27
C PRO A 50 0.48 -6.99 0.95
N ILE A 51 0.99 -7.48 2.08
CA ILE A 51 2.16 -6.87 2.71
C ILE A 51 3.34 -7.07 1.77
N HIS A 52 4.00 -5.98 1.40
CA HIS A 52 5.09 -5.98 0.42
C HIS A 52 6.14 -4.94 0.78
N ARG A 53 7.23 -4.95 0.04
CA ARG A 53 8.30 -3.96 0.19
C ARG A 53 8.89 -3.61 -1.17
N HIS A 54 9.48 -2.42 -1.24
CA HIS A 54 10.26 -1.97 -2.38
C HIS A 54 11.74 -1.96 -1.95
N PRO A 55 12.54 -2.96 -2.34
CA PRO A 55 13.88 -3.13 -1.79
C PRO A 55 14.87 -2.05 -2.25
N ASN A 56 14.58 -1.39 -3.37
CA ASN A 56 15.52 -0.46 -4.02
C ASN A 56 15.07 0.99 -4.06
N SER A 57 13.90 1.30 -3.51
CA SER A 57 13.34 2.65 -3.58
C SER A 57 12.49 3.00 -2.36
N VAL A 58 12.39 4.29 -2.08
CA VAL A 58 11.35 4.83 -1.19
C VAL A 58 10.05 4.93 -1.97
N GLU A 59 8.93 4.89 -1.27
CA GLU A 59 7.61 5.11 -1.85
C GLU A 59 6.95 6.32 -1.19
N ASN A 60 6.51 7.27 -2.00
CA ASN A 60 5.69 8.37 -1.53
C ASN A 60 4.22 8.02 -1.76
N VAL A 61 3.43 8.08 -0.69
CA VAL A 61 2.00 7.84 -0.73
C VAL A 61 1.30 9.16 -0.45
N LEU A 62 0.52 9.64 -1.42
CA LEU A 62 -0.31 10.83 -1.28
C LEU A 62 -1.77 10.41 -1.38
N LEU A 63 -2.57 10.78 -0.38
CA LEU A 63 -3.99 10.52 -0.36
C LEU A 63 -4.74 11.75 -0.84
N LEU A 64 -5.42 11.62 -1.98
CA LEU A 64 -6.20 12.72 -2.57
C LEU A 64 -7.55 12.88 -1.88
N THR A 65 -8.18 11.78 -1.53
CA THR A 65 -9.48 11.75 -0.87
C THR A 65 -9.65 10.44 -0.11
N GLY A 66 -10.47 10.45 0.91
CA GLY A 66 -10.80 9.26 1.69
C GLY A 66 -10.13 9.21 3.05
N ARG A 67 -10.06 8.00 3.59
CA ARG A 67 -9.43 7.70 4.87
C ARG A 67 -8.83 6.31 4.81
N MET A 68 -7.55 6.22 5.13
CA MET A 68 -6.85 4.93 5.17
C MET A 68 -5.67 4.98 6.12
N ASP A 69 -5.19 3.81 6.51
CA ASP A 69 -3.97 3.64 7.29
C ASP A 69 -2.87 3.06 6.42
N GLU A 70 -1.68 3.65 6.49
CA GLU A 70 -0.44 3.03 6.03
C GLU A 70 0.17 2.28 7.20
N VAL A 71 0.38 0.97 7.05
CA VAL A 71 0.82 0.09 8.14
C VAL A 71 2.20 -0.44 7.81
N LEU A 72 3.14 -0.22 8.72
CA LEU A 72 4.54 -0.61 8.57
C LEU A 72 4.87 -1.79 9.48
N TYR A 73 5.68 -2.70 8.95
CA TYR A 73 6.07 -3.93 9.65
C TYR A 73 7.58 -4.09 9.68
N GLU A 74 8.05 -4.79 10.70
CA GLU A 74 9.43 -5.27 10.77
C GLU A 74 9.48 -6.78 10.81
N GLU A 75 10.61 -7.35 10.37
CA GLU A 75 10.85 -8.77 10.47
C GLU A 75 11.20 -9.16 11.91
N VAL A 76 10.51 -10.18 12.42
CA VAL A 76 10.84 -10.82 13.70
C VAL A 76 11.30 -12.23 13.37
N VAL A 77 12.53 -12.56 13.78
CA VAL A 77 13.09 -13.89 13.55
C VAL A 77 12.87 -14.72 14.81
N ASP A 78 11.97 -15.72 14.71
CA ASP A 78 11.82 -16.75 15.72
C ASP A 78 12.71 -17.94 15.39
N TYR A 79 13.67 -18.23 16.26
CA TYR A 79 14.42 -19.47 16.21
C TYR A 79 13.60 -20.53 16.95
N THR A 80 12.98 -21.46 16.20
CA THR A 80 12.44 -22.67 16.85
C THR A 80 13.60 -23.57 17.20
N GLU A 81 13.90 -23.68 18.49
CA GLU A 81 14.78 -24.72 19.01
C GLU A 81 14.07 -26.07 18.85
N ASP A 82 14.43 -26.81 17.82
CA ASP A 82 14.23 -28.23 17.77
C ASP A 82 15.23 -28.88 18.72
N GLY A 83 15.07 -28.92 19.95
CA GLY A 83 15.82 -29.60 21.03
C GLY A 83 17.12 -30.37 20.73
N ASP A 84 17.62 -30.35 19.50
CA ASP A 84 18.88 -30.95 19.09
C ASP A 84 19.84 -29.88 18.61
N SER A 85 20.76 -29.52 19.51
CA SER A 85 21.80 -28.51 19.27
C SER A 85 22.82 -28.90 18.20
N ARG A 86 22.67 -30.08 17.58
CA ARG A 86 23.53 -30.58 16.50
C ARG A 86 22.96 -30.34 15.11
N LEU A 87 21.70 -29.89 15.00
CA LEU A 87 21.12 -29.53 13.73
C LEU A 87 21.57 -28.11 13.37
N ILE A 88 22.39 -28.03 12.32
CA ILE A 88 22.92 -26.78 11.78
C ILE A 88 21.81 -25.97 11.08
N ASP A 89 20.70 -26.60 10.71
CA ASP A 89 19.53 -25.96 10.10
C ASP A 89 18.45 -25.71 11.13
N VAL A 90 18.60 -24.60 11.86
CA VAL A 90 17.48 -24.04 12.62
C VAL A 90 16.46 -23.50 11.63
N ALA A 91 15.26 -24.08 11.63
CA ALA A 91 14.16 -23.57 10.80
C ALA A 91 13.86 -22.12 11.18
N ARG A 92 14.29 -21.20 10.32
CA ARG A 92 14.13 -19.77 10.48
C ARG A 92 12.72 -19.40 10.10
N LYS A 93 11.84 -19.12 11.06
CA LYS A 93 10.54 -18.54 10.80
C LYS A 93 10.68 -17.02 10.82
N VAL A 94 10.46 -16.41 9.66
CA VAL A 94 10.34 -14.96 9.56
C VAL A 94 8.87 -14.62 9.71
N ALA A 95 8.54 -13.88 10.77
CA ALA A 95 7.23 -13.31 11.00
C ALA A 95 7.32 -11.79 10.83
N LEU A 96 6.22 -11.16 10.50
CA LEU A 96 6.12 -9.71 10.40
C LEU A 96 5.33 -9.19 11.60
N ARG A 97 5.83 -8.11 12.19
CA ARG A 97 5.20 -7.43 13.33
C ARG A 97 4.92 -5.99 12.96
N GLU A 98 3.69 -5.53 13.18
CA GLU A 98 3.33 -4.11 13.00
C GLU A 98 4.15 -3.26 13.99
N VAL A 99 4.82 -2.24 13.44
CA VAL A 99 5.63 -1.31 14.25
C VAL A 99 5.13 0.11 14.21
N LYS A 100 4.38 0.48 13.16
CA LYS A 100 3.84 1.82 13.01
C LYS A 100 2.61 1.81 12.13
N ARG A 101 1.64 2.62 12.52
CA ARG A 101 0.41 2.83 11.75
C ARG A 101 0.23 4.33 11.57
N ILE A 102 0.13 4.75 10.32
CA ILE A 102 -0.01 6.17 9.96
C ILE A 102 -1.42 6.37 9.43
N HIS A 103 -2.22 7.17 10.16
CA HIS A 103 -3.57 7.50 9.75
C HIS A 103 -3.53 8.63 8.73
N LEU A 104 -4.08 8.39 7.54
CA LEU A 104 -4.17 9.38 6.46
C LEU A 104 -5.62 9.77 6.25
N CYS A 105 -5.86 11.08 6.22
CA CYS A 105 -7.17 11.68 5.98
C CYS A 105 -6.98 13.14 5.59
N PRO A 106 -7.14 13.51 4.31
CA PRO A 106 -6.91 14.89 3.86
C PRO A 106 -7.77 15.92 4.57
N THR A 107 -9.01 15.58 4.94
CA THR A 107 -9.90 16.49 5.67
C THR A 107 -9.40 16.78 7.08
N ASP A 108 -8.54 15.91 7.65
CA ASP A 108 -7.89 16.12 8.94
C ASP A 108 -6.47 16.70 8.80
N GLY A 109 -6.07 17.06 7.57
CA GLY A 109 -4.75 17.62 7.31
C GLY A 109 -3.63 16.58 7.26
N LYS A 110 -3.95 15.30 7.09
CA LYS A 110 -3.00 14.19 7.01
C LYS A 110 -2.99 13.65 5.59
N PHE A 111 -2.08 14.14 4.77
CA PHE A 111 -2.13 13.98 3.32
C PHE A 111 -1.35 12.78 2.79
N GLY A 112 -0.32 12.35 3.47
CA GLY A 112 0.52 11.28 2.95
C GLY A 112 1.71 10.98 3.83
N CYS A 113 2.54 10.07 3.34
CA CYS A 113 3.77 9.69 4.01
C CYS A 113 4.79 9.16 3.00
N GLN A 114 6.03 9.07 3.43
CA GLN A 114 7.08 8.38 2.70
C GLN A 114 7.40 7.08 3.41
N VAL A 115 7.28 5.97 2.68
CA VAL A 115 7.66 4.65 3.16
C VAL A 115 9.15 4.44 2.88
N PRO A 116 9.96 4.16 3.90
CA PRO A 116 11.39 3.93 3.72
C PRO A 116 11.68 2.75 2.80
N LYS A 117 12.81 2.84 2.11
CA LYS A 117 13.34 1.76 1.27
C LYS A 117 13.44 0.46 2.07
N GLY A 118 12.91 -0.63 1.51
CA GLY A 118 12.97 -1.96 2.12
C GLY A 118 11.99 -2.22 3.26
N MET A 119 11.19 -1.23 3.64
CA MET A 119 10.19 -1.38 4.70
C MET A 119 8.99 -2.18 4.23
N TRP A 120 8.64 -3.23 4.97
CA TRP A 120 7.41 -3.97 4.74
C TRP A 120 6.20 -3.10 5.09
N HIS A 121 5.21 -3.07 4.21
CA HIS A 121 4.03 -2.24 4.43
C HIS A 121 2.80 -2.74 3.68
N THR A 122 1.66 -2.26 4.11
CA THR A 122 0.37 -2.40 3.44
C THR A 122 -0.50 -1.20 3.76
N VAL A 123 -1.67 -1.14 3.14
CA VAL A 123 -2.70 -0.16 3.46
C VAL A 123 -3.97 -0.86 3.94
N GLU A 124 -4.66 -0.23 4.87
CA GLU A 124 -6.00 -0.60 5.30
C GLU A 124 -6.95 0.54 4.98
N VAL A 125 -7.91 0.29 4.13
CA VAL A 125 -8.83 1.31 3.62
C VAL A 125 -10.06 1.38 4.52
N ILE A 126 -10.32 2.57 5.09
CA ILE A 126 -11.43 2.80 6.00
C ILE A 126 -12.63 3.40 5.26
N GLU A 127 -12.39 4.35 4.39
CA GLU A 127 -13.38 4.96 3.49
C GLU A 127 -12.86 4.89 2.05
N PRO A 128 -13.73 4.98 1.02
CA PRO A 128 -13.27 5.02 -0.36
C PRO A 128 -12.17 6.05 -0.55
N SER A 129 -11.03 5.62 -1.06
CA SER A 129 -9.80 6.40 -1.10
C SER A 129 -9.17 6.39 -2.49
N VAL A 130 -8.52 7.49 -2.85
CA VAL A 130 -7.70 7.58 -4.06
C VAL A 130 -6.31 8.03 -3.66
N ILE A 131 -5.31 7.23 -4.01
CA ILE A 131 -3.90 7.54 -3.79
C ILE A 131 -3.19 7.81 -5.12
N PHE A 132 -2.15 8.61 -5.00
CA PHE A 132 -1.20 8.91 -6.07
C PHE A 132 0.20 8.49 -5.68
#